data_5603972fbb26a6be3a516546424dca9c
#
_entry.id   5603972fbb26a6be3a516546424dca9c
#
_cell.length_a   1.000
_cell.length_b   1.000
_cell.length_c   1.000
_cell.angle_alpha   90.00
_cell.angle_beta   90.00
_cell.angle_gamma   90.00
#
_symmetry.space_group_name_H-M   'P 1'
#
loop_
_entity.id
_entity.type
_entity.pdbx_description
1 polymer ?
#
loop_
_entity_poly.entity_id
_entity_poly.type
_entity_poly.pdbx_seq_one_letter_code
_entity_poly.pdbx_strand_id
1 'polypeptide(L)'
;MKPSNIGGQAVMEGIMMRHKDKYAVAVRRPDKEIELKVEDYKCTFGKASFLKKPIIRGVVSFVDGLVVGTKCLMYSAEIAGDEEDEEEAAKNAKLSEEELSAKKEKEAKQFQWLLYITVAISIVVSVAAFMLLPYALASLLRKVGASEFGVTVAEAFVKLALFLGYMFLISRMKDIQRTFMYHGAEHKCINCVEHGMPLTVENVMASSRQHKRCGTSFLFLVMLVSICLHFVFVLVPVYWVRLFGRLLMVPVVAGISFEMIQWAGRTDSKLADFFSKPGLAMQKLTTKEPTPDMVEVAIKAVEAVFDWKQYLKDEFGWEPEEKEEEDHADIS
;
A
#
# COMPACT_ATOMS: atom_id res chain seq x y z
N MET A 1 -18.72 -7.82 10.03
CA MET A 1 -17.59 -6.88 9.98
C MET A 1 -18.14 -5.48 9.73
N LYS A 2 -17.74 -4.48 10.51
CA LYS A 2 -18.15 -3.09 10.31
C LYS A 2 -16.96 -2.27 9.80
N PRO A 3 -17.09 -1.51 8.69
CA PRO A 3 -15.93 -0.80 8.12
C PRO A 3 -15.51 0.40 8.98
N SER A 4 -14.28 0.42 9.45
CA SER A 4 -13.67 1.54 10.20
C SER A 4 -13.26 2.72 9.32
N ASN A 5 -13.13 2.50 8.02
CA ASN A 5 -12.54 3.43 7.05
C ASN A 5 -11.08 3.82 7.34
N ILE A 6 -10.39 3.05 8.17
CA ILE A 6 -8.95 3.15 8.32
C ILE A 6 -8.31 2.47 7.10
N GLY A 7 -7.22 3.01 6.63
CA GLY A 7 -6.34 2.39 5.64
C GLY A 7 -4.90 2.65 6.01
N GLY A 8 -4.00 1.79 5.57
CA GLY A 8 -2.60 1.94 5.89
C GLY A 8 -1.69 1.51 4.76
N GLN A 9 -0.40 1.57 5.03
CA GLN A 9 0.68 1.12 4.17
C GLN A 9 1.87 0.73 5.04
N ALA A 10 2.41 -0.47 4.82
CA ALA A 10 3.69 -0.84 5.41
C ALA A 10 4.81 0.02 4.80
N VAL A 11 5.72 0.46 5.65
CA VAL A 11 6.94 1.20 5.31
C VAL A 11 8.16 0.48 5.90
N MET A 12 9.36 1.04 5.77
CA MET A 12 10.55 0.43 6.36
C MET A 12 10.45 0.49 7.89
N GLU A 13 10.59 -0.66 8.54
CA GLU A 13 10.49 -0.84 9.99
C GLU A 13 9.28 -0.17 10.63
N GLY A 14 8.17 -0.02 9.86
CA GLY A 14 7.05 0.74 10.34
C GLY A 14 5.78 0.62 9.52
N ILE A 15 4.79 1.42 9.92
CA ILE A 15 3.47 1.46 9.32
C ILE A 15 2.99 2.90 9.25
N MET A 16 2.45 3.29 8.11
CA MET A 16 1.60 4.46 7.98
C MET A 16 0.13 4.05 8.13
N MET A 17 -0.61 4.74 9.00
CA MET A 17 -2.07 4.62 9.11
C MET A 17 -2.75 5.94 8.80
N ARG A 18 -3.88 5.87 8.10
CA ARG A 18 -4.67 7.04 7.70
C ARG A 18 -6.12 6.86 8.07
N HIS A 19 -6.71 7.91 8.64
CA HIS A 19 -8.15 8.02 8.85
C HIS A 19 -8.60 9.45 8.58
N LYS A 20 -9.59 9.64 7.70
CA LYS A 20 -10.13 10.96 7.30
C LYS A 20 -9.02 11.93 6.85
N ASP A 21 -8.85 13.01 7.60
CA ASP A 21 -7.97 14.15 7.29
C ASP A 21 -6.60 14.04 7.97
N LYS A 22 -6.27 12.89 8.59
CA LYS A 22 -4.99 12.68 9.27
C LYS A 22 -4.34 11.38 8.85
N TYR A 23 -3.03 11.37 8.84
CA TYR A 23 -2.22 10.14 8.78
C TYR A 23 -1.10 10.19 9.81
N ALA A 24 -0.70 9.02 10.27
CA ALA A 24 0.42 8.85 11.18
C ALA A 24 1.39 7.83 10.60
N VAL A 25 2.68 8.05 10.80
CA VAL A 25 3.74 7.10 10.48
C VAL A 25 4.42 6.73 11.79
N ALA A 26 4.35 5.45 12.16
CA ALA A 26 5.08 4.89 13.28
C ALA A 26 6.22 4.02 12.74
N VAL A 27 7.43 4.27 13.20
CA VAL A 27 8.65 3.58 12.74
C VAL A 27 9.44 3.11 13.96
N ARG A 28 9.91 1.88 13.94
CA ARG A 28 10.84 1.37 14.97
C ARG A 28 12.26 1.78 14.60
N ARG A 29 12.88 2.54 15.49
CA ARG A 29 14.27 2.98 15.39
C ARG A 29 15.24 1.84 15.69
N PRO A 30 16.53 1.96 15.34
CA PRO A 30 17.57 1.00 15.72
C PRO A 30 17.70 0.79 17.24
N ASP A 31 17.49 1.83 18.06
CA ASP A 31 17.45 1.79 19.53
C ASP A 31 16.20 1.09 20.11
N LYS A 32 15.31 0.57 19.22
CA LYS A 32 14.03 -0.10 19.51
C LYS A 32 12.91 0.82 20.00
N GLU A 33 13.12 2.11 20.10
CA GLU A 33 12.04 3.05 20.36
C GLU A 33 11.14 3.20 19.13
N ILE A 34 9.88 3.58 19.36
CA ILE A 34 8.93 3.82 18.27
C ILE A 34 8.77 5.31 18.10
N GLU A 35 9.28 5.82 16.99
CA GLU A 35 9.05 7.19 16.56
C GLU A 35 7.70 7.31 15.86
N LEU A 36 6.92 8.32 16.28
CA LEU A 36 5.58 8.56 15.78
C LEU A 36 5.48 9.97 15.22
N LYS A 37 5.12 10.09 13.94
CA LYS A 37 4.85 11.35 13.27
C LYS A 37 3.40 11.41 12.81
N VAL A 38 2.67 12.46 13.18
CA VAL A 38 1.29 12.69 12.76
C VAL A 38 1.22 13.93 11.88
N GLU A 39 0.58 13.82 10.73
CA GLU A 39 0.41 14.93 9.79
C GLU A 39 -1.04 15.02 9.27
N ASP A 40 -1.44 16.23 8.86
CA ASP A 40 -2.70 16.44 8.19
C ASP A 40 -2.64 15.94 6.74
N TYR A 41 -3.64 15.17 6.34
CA TYR A 41 -3.78 14.75 4.95
C TYR A 41 -4.38 15.85 4.10
N LYS A 42 -3.66 16.22 3.05
CA LYS A 42 -4.14 17.16 2.03
C LYS A 42 -4.12 16.47 0.67
N CYS A 43 -5.28 16.43 0.00
CA CYS A 43 -5.39 15.89 -1.36
C CYS A 43 -4.50 16.70 -2.32
N THR A 44 -3.67 16.01 -3.09
CA THR A 44 -2.74 16.60 -4.06
C THR A 44 -3.46 17.46 -5.11
N PHE A 45 -4.67 17.08 -5.51
CA PHE A 45 -5.46 17.77 -6.53
C PHE A 45 -6.44 18.80 -5.98
N GLY A 46 -6.43 19.05 -4.67
CA GLY A 46 -7.34 20.00 -4.01
C GLY A 46 -8.74 19.41 -3.76
N LYS A 47 -9.74 20.32 -3.59
CA LYS A 47 -11.09 19.95 -3.14
C LYS A 47 -12.18 20.09 -4.21
N ALA A 48 -11.84 20.14 -5.49
CA ALA A 48 -12.81 20.35 -6.57
C ALA A 48 -13.87 19.22 -6.62
N SER A 49 -15.14 19.58 -6.79
CA SER A 49 -16.26 18.63 -6.72
C SER A 49 -16.21 17.52 -7.77
N PHE A 50 -15.66 17.79 -8.96
CA PHE A 50 -15.56 16.79 -10.01
C PHE A 50 -14.58 15.65 -9.68
N LEU A 51 -13.58 15.89 -8.79
CA LEU A 51 -12.62 14.88 -8.33
C LEU A 51 -13.28 13.78 -7.46
N LYS A 52 -14.48 14.06 -6.96
CA LYS A 52 -15.27 13.09 -6.15
C LYS A 52 -16.15 12.17 -6.99
N LYS A 53 -16.23 12.40 -8.32
CA LYS A 53 -17.04 11.56 -9.21
C LYS A 53 -16.45 10.14 -9.31
N PRO A 54 -17.29 9.09 -9.48
CA PRO A 54 -16.81 7.73 -9.71
C PRO A 54 -15.75 7.68 -10.81
N ILE A 55 -14.83 6.72 -10.71
CA ILE A 55 -13.66 6.55 -11.57
C ILE A 55 -12.61 7.66 -11.35
N ILE A 56 -12.97 8.97 -11.43
CA ILE A 56 -12.05 10.08 -11.22
C ILE A 56 -11.49 10.04 -9.79
N ARG A 57 -12.34 9.83 -8.79
CA ARG A 57 -11.89 9.70 -7.39
C ARG A 57 -10.94 8.52 -7.20
N GLY A 58 -11.09 7.46 -7.99
CA GLY A 58 -10.19 6.31 -7.96
C GLY A 58 -8.79 6.67 -8.45
N VAL A 59 -8.70 7.41 -9.56
CA VAL A 59 -7.42 7.92 -10.08
C VAL A 59 -6.77 8.88 -9.07
N VAL A 60 -7.56 9.81 -8.53
CA VAL A 60 -7.09 10.77 -7.51
C VAL A 60 -6.55 10.02 -6.27
N SER A 61 -7.33 9.08 -5.72
CA SER A 61 -6.92 8.30 -4.54
C SER A 61 -5.67 7.45 -4.81
N PHE A 62 -5.51 6.93 -6.02
CA PHE A 62 -4.32 6.19 -6.41
C PHE A 62 -3.08 7.09 -6.45
N VAL A 63 -3.17 8.25 -7.10
CA VAL A 63 -2.05 9.20 -7.16
C VAL A 63 -1.72 9.76 -5.78
N ASP A 64 -2.72 10.13 -4.98
CA ASP A 64 -2.52 10.57 -3.60
C ASP A 64 -1.85 9.48 -2.75
N GLY A 65 -2.27 8.22 -2.92
CA GLY A 65 -1.65 7.09 -2.26
C GLY A 65 -0.17 6.93 -2.62
N LEU A 66 0.19 7.13 -3.88
CA LEU A 66 1.59 7.11 -4.31
C LEU A 66 2.39 8.27 -3.71
N VAL A 67 1.86 9.49 -3.73
CA VAL A 67 2.55 10.68 -3.20
C VAL A 67 2.77 10.57 -1.70
N VAL A 68 1.70 10.29 -0.94
CA VAL A 68 1.78 10.16 0.52
C VAL A 68 2.60 8.93 0.90
N GLY A 69 2.37 7.80 0.22
CA GLY A 69 3.09 6.56 0.47
C GLY A 69 4.60 6.70 0.24
N THR A 70 5.01 7.39 -0.84
CA THR A 70 6.44 7.66 -1.10
C THR A 70 7.03 8.56 -0.01
N LYS A 71 6.33 9.62 0.42
CA LYS A 71 6.76 10.46 1.53
C LYS A 71 6.98 9.66 2.82
N CYS A 72 6.02 8.81 3.17
CA CYS A 72 6.10 7.97 4.37
C CYS A 72 7.23 6.94 4.28
N LEU A 73 7.45 6.37 3.08
CA LEU A 73 8.53 5.42 2.84
C LEU A 73 9.90 6.10 2.98
N MET A 74 10.07 7.32 2.44
CA MET A 74 11.31 8.09 2.59
C MET A 74 11.57 8.44 4.05
N TYR A 75 10.56 8.96 4.76
CA TYR A 75 10.65 9.25 6.18
C TYR A 75 11.02 8.00 6.99
N SER A 76 10.40 6.87 6.71
CA SER A 76 10.72 5.63 7.42
C SER A 76 12.13 5.13 7.11
N ALA A 77 12.63 5.32 5.89
CA ALA A 77 14.00 4.96 5.51
C ALA A 77 15.03 5.81 6.24
N GLU A 78 14.74 7.10 6.44
CA GLU A 78 15.58 8.01 7.23
C GLU A 78 15.66 7.61 8.71
N ILE A 79 14.48 7.25 9.31
CA ILE A 79 14.38 6.90 10.72
C ILE A 79 14.89 5.48 11.02
N ALA A 80 14.64 4.53 10.11
CA ALA A 80 15.07 3.13 10.25
C ALA A 80 16.49 2.88 9.73
N GLY A 81 17.12 3.90 9.08
CA GLY A 81 18.48 3.83 8.61
C GLY A 81 19.46 3.62 9.77
N ASP A 82 20.55 2.95 9.47
CA ASP A 82 21.64 2.77 10.44
C ASP A 82 22.18 4.13 10.90
N GLU A 83 22.67 4.17 12.14
CA GLU A 83 23.41 5.32 12.69
C GLU A 83 24.42 5.84 11.65
N GLU A 84 24.51 7.18 11.52
CA GLU A 84 25.52 7.82 10.63
C GLU A 84 26.85 7.07 10.79
N ASP A 85 27.44 6.62 9.68
CA ASP A 85 28.76 6.00 9.72
C ASP A 85 29.69 6.84 10.62
N GLU A 86 30.33 6.22 11.61
CA GLU A 86 31.18 6.93 12.60
C GLU A 86 32.17 7.88 11.90
N GLU A 87 32.60 7.52 10.69
CA GLU A 87 33.48 8.32 9.86
C GLU A 87 32.78 9.58 9.30
N GLU A 88 31.50 9.51 9.00
CA GLU A 88 30.71 10.63 8.51
C GLU A 88 30.25 11.53 9.65
N ALA A 89 29.91 10.99 10.80
CA ALA A 89 29.64 11.71 12.04
C ALA A 89 30.90 12.49 12.49
N ALA A 90 32.09 11.90 12.41
CA ALA A 90 33.36 12.54 12.74
C ALA A 90 33.74 13.67 11.75
N LYS A 91 33.34 13.54 10.47
CA LYS A 91 33.51 14.61 9.47
C LYS A 91 32.51 15.76 9.69
N ASN A 92 31.26 15.43 10.03
CA ASN A 92 30.21 16.40 10.30
C ASN A 92 30.46 17.20 11.57
N ALA A 93 31.07 16.61 12.61
CA ALA A 93 31.44 17.27 13.85
C ALA A 93 32.53 18.34 13.70
N LYS A 94 33.23 18.37 12.57
CA LYS A 94 34.30 19.37 12.25
C LYS A 94 33.77 20.55 11.45
N LEU A 95 32.54 20.54 10.99
CA LEU A 95 31.93 21.60 10.18
C LEU A 95 31.24 22.63 11.08
N SER A 96 31.23 23.89 10.65
CA SER A 96 30.38 24.90 11.29
C SER A 96 28.89 24.61 11.07
N GLU A 97 28.01 25.16 11.91
CA GLU A 97 26.57 24.98 11.77
C GLU A 97 26.06 25.40 10.38
N GLU A 98 26.62 26.48 9.81
CA GLU A 98 26.25 26.94 8.46
C GLU A 98 26.74 25.97 7.37
N GLU A 99 27.94 25.45 7.47
CA GLU A 99 28.49 24.46 6.52
C GLU A 99 27.74 23.13 6.61
N LEU A 100 27.38 22.70 7.82
CA LEU A 100 26.59 21.48 8.05
C LEU A 100 25.18 21.61 7.47
N SER A 101 24.53 22.76 7.68
CA SER A 101 23.20 23.02 7.12
C SER A 101 23.20 23.07 5.59
N ALA A 102 24.21 23.72 4.99
CA ALA A 102 24.39 23.80 3.55
C ALA A 102 24.72 22.43 2.94
N LYS A 103 25.52 21.60 3.62
CA LYS A 103 25.81 20.21 3.23
C LYS A 103 24.54 19.37 3.23
N LYS A 104 23.78 19.39 4.33
CA LYS A 104 22.50 18.65 4.46
C LYS A 104 21.48 19.08 3.40
N GLU A 105 21.37 20.38 3.12
CA GLU A 105 20.47 20.88 2.06
C GLU A 105 20.89 20.40 0.67
N LYS A 106 22.19 20.38 0.37
CA LYS A 106 22.74 19.89 -0.90
C LYS A 106 22.50 18.38 -1.05
N GLU A 107 22.76 17.60 -0.01
CA GLU A 107 22.54 16.16 0.01
C GLU A 107 21.05 15.83 -0.14
N ALA A 108 20.18 16.55 0.56
CA ALA A 108 18.72 16.39 0.41
C ALA A 108 18.25 16.68 -1.02
N LYS A 109 18.75 17.75 -1.66
CA LYS A 109 18.43 18.07 -3.06
C LYS A 109 18.97 17.02 -4.02
N GLN A 110 20.19 16.53 -3.81
CA GLN A 110 20.80 15.48 -4.61
C GLN A 110 20.04 14.16 -4.48
N PHE A 111 19.64 13.80 -3.24
CA PHE A 111 18.83 12.62 -2.97
C PHE A 111 17.44 12.72 -3.63
N GLN A 112 16.77 13.87 -3.53
CA GLN A 112 15.48 14.09 -4.22
C GLN A 112 15.61 13.95 -5.73
N TRP A 113 16.65 14.50 -6.33
CA TRP A 113 16.90 14.38 -7.76
C TRP A 113 17.15 12.94 -8.19
N LEU A 114 17.99 12.20 -7.44
CA LEU A 114 18.21 10.78 -7.66
C LEU A 114 16.92 9.97 -7.54
N LEU A 115 16.06 10.28 -6.56
CA LEU A 115 14.77 9.66 -6.37
C LEU A 115 13.87 9.87 -7.60
N TYR A 116 13.74 11.11 -8.10
CA TYR A 116 12.91 11.37 -9.29
C TYR A 116 13.40 10.61 -10.52
N ILE A 117 14.71 10.54 -10.73
CA ILE A 117 15.29 9.75 -11.83
C ILE A 117 14.96 8.26 -11.65
N THR A 118 15.16 7.73 -10.45
CA THR A 118 14.90 6.32 -10.14
C THR A 118 13.42 5.97 -10.35
N VAL A 119 12.51 6.82 -9.89
CA VAL A 119 11.07 6.65 -10.10
C VAL A 119 10.72 6.70 -11.58
N ALA A 120 11.27 7.67 -12.34
CA ALA A 120 11.04 7.77 -13.77
C ALA A 120 11.53 6.52 -14.53
N ILE A 121 12.74 6.05 -14.24
CA ILE A 121 13.29 4.82 -14.82
C ILE A 121 12.40 3.62 -14.45
N SER A 122 12.00 3.51 -13.18
CA SER A 122 11.14 2.42 -12.70
C SER A 122 9.79 2.38 -13.42
N ILE A 123 9.19 3.55 -13.69
CA ILE A 123 7.94 3.64 -14.47
C ILE A 123 8.18 3.16 -15.90
N VAL A 124 9.25 3.61 -16.57
CA VAL A 124 9.58 3.18 -17.94
C VAL A 124 9.81 1.68 -18.00
N VAL A 125 10.60 1.12 -17.07
CA VAL A 125 10.86 -0.33 -16.99
C VAL A 125 9.58 -1.10 -16.72
N SER A 126 8.70 -0.61 -15.83
CA SER A 126 7.43 -1.26 -15.52
C SER A 126 6.49 -1.27 -16.73
N VAL A 127 6.37 -0.15 -17.45
CA VAL A 127 5.57 -0.09 -18.69
C VAL A 127 6.16 -1.04 -19.75
N ALA A 128 7.46 -1.08 -19.91
CA ALA A 128 8.12 -1.99 -20.84
C ALA A 128 7.86 -3.46 -20.47
N ALA A 129 8.04 -3.82 -19.20
CA ALA A 129 7.91 -5.20 -18.72
C ALA A 129 6.46 -5.71 -18.71
N PHE A 130 5.50 -4.89 -18.24
CA PHE A 130 4.13 -5.34 -18.03
C PHE A 130 3.16 -4.95 -19.15
N MET A 131 3.57 -4.10 -20.07
CA MET A 131 2.70 -3.64 -21.15
C MET A 131 3.28 -3.93 -22.53
N LEU A 132 4.54 -3.56 -22.79
CA LEU A 132 5.15 -3.76 -24.11
C LEU A 132 5.62 -5.18 -24.33
N LEU A 133 6.29 -5.79 -23.36
CA LEU A 133 6.84 -7.15 -23.47
C LEU A 133 5.76 -8.22 -23.70
N PRO A 134 4.65 -8.29 -22.94
CA PRO A 134 3.56 -9.24 -23.21
C PRO A 134 2.99 -9.08 -24.61
N TYR A 135 2.77 -7.84 -25.04
CA TYR A 135 2.26 -7.54 -26.37
C TYR A 135 3.25 -7.96 -27.48
N ALA A 136 4.53 -7.66 -27.32
CA ALA A 136 5.57 -8.06 -28.26
C ALA A 136 5.68 -9.58 -28.39
N LEU A 137 5.75 -10.30 -27.28
CA LEU A 137 5.84 -11.77 -27.26
C LEU A 137 4.60 -12.40 -27.89
N ALA A 138 3.40 -11.97 -27.51
CA ALA A 138 2.17 -12.51 -28.09
C ALA A 138 2.06 -12.20 -29.58
N SER A 139 2.57 -11.04 -30.03
CA SER A 139 2.53 -10.66 -31.45
C SER A 139 3.33 -11.60 -32.36
N LEU A 140 4.30 -12.34 -31.82
CA LEU A 140 5.04 -13.33 -32.60
C LEU A 140 4.14 -14.45 -33.12
N LEU A 141 3.03 -14.73 -32.43
CA LEU A 141 2.05 -15.73 -32.88
C LEU A 141 1.36 -15.36 -34.20
N ARG A 142 1.33 -14.05 -34.56
CA ARG A 142 0.85 -13.63 -35.87
C ARG A 142 1.68 -14.22 -37.03
N LYS A 143 2.99 -14.42 -36.81
CA LYS A 143 3.88 -15.00 -37.81
C LYS A 143 3.55 -16.44 -38.14
N VAL A 144 2.88 -17.14 -37.22
CA VAL A 144 2.43 -18.53 -37.38
C VAL A 144 0.93 -18.65 -37.70
N GLY A 145 0.30 -17.54 -38.09
CA GLY A 145 -1.10 -17.51 -38.53
C GLY A 145 -2.15 -17.46 -37.43
N ALA A 146 -1.78 -17.13 -36.18
CA ALA A 146 -2.76 -16.98 -35.10
C ALA A 146 -3.71 -15.78 -35.35
N SER A 147 -4.98 -15.96 -35.00
CA SER A 147 -5.98 -14.90 -35.06
C SER A 147 -5.67 -13.80 -34.04
N GLU A 148 -6.18 -12.56 -34.27
CA GLU A 148 -6.04 -11.45 -33.32
C GLU A 148 -6.62 -11.78 -31.94
N PHE A 149 -7.70 -12.55 -31.89
CA PHE A 149 -8.24 -13.04 -30.63
C PHE A 149 -7.25 -13.98 -29.93
N GLY A 150 -6.65 -14.93 -30.64
CA GLY A 150 -5.64 -15.84 -30.09
C GLY A 150 -4.41 -15.11 -29.56
N VAL A 151 -3.94 -14.08 -30.28
CA VAL A 151 -2.85 -13.19 -29.85
C VAL A 151 -3.21 -12.47 -28.55
N THR A 152 -4.42 -11.93 -28.45
CA THR A 152 -4.87 -11.20 -27.24
C THR A 152 -5.02 -12.13 -26.04
N VAL A 153 -5.49 -13.36 -26.24
CA VAL A 153 -5.54 -14.39 -25.17
C VAL A 153 -4.12 -14.74 -24.71
N ALA A 154 -3.19 -14.97 -25.63
CA ALA A 154 -1.79 -15.26 -25.29
C ALA A 154 -1.14 -14.09 -24.54
N GLU A 155 -1.40 -12.85 -24.96
CA GLU A 155 -0.94 -11.65 -24.25
C GLU A 155 -1.46 -11.62 -22.81
N ALA A 156 -2.73 -11.93 -22.59
CA ALA A 156 -3.33 -11.98 -21.24
C ALA A 156 -2.62 -13.03 -20.36
N PHE A 157 -2.33 -14.21 -20.89
CA PHE A 157 -1.58 -15.24 -20.15
C PHE A 157 -0.15 -14.82 -19.85
N VAL A 158 0.57 -14.23 -20.80
CA VAL A 158 1.93 -13.72 -20.58
C VAL A 158 1.92 -12.63 -19.50
N LYS A 159 0.99 -11.67 -19.57
CA LYS A 159 0.84 -10.60 -18.58
C LYS A 159 0.57 -11.15 -17.18
N LEU A 160 -0.34 -12.11 -17.07
CA LEU A 160 -0.65 -12.78 -15.81
C LEU A 160 0.55 -13.52 -15.25
N ALA A 161 1.25 -14.29 -16.08
CA ALA A 161 2.43 -15.06 -15.68
C ALA A 161 3.58 -14.16 -15.23
N LEU A 162 3.85 -13.06 -15.94
CA LEU A 162 4.86 -12.06 -15.55
C LEU A 162 4.50 -11.39 -14.21
N PHE A 163 3.23 -11.01 -14.01
CA PHE A 163 2.79 -10.40 -12.76
C PHE A 163 2.93 -11.37 -11.59
N LEU A 164 2.42 -12.59 -11.72
CA LEU A 164 2.51 -13.60 -10.66
C LEU A 164 3.96 -14.00 -10.38
N GLY A 165 4.78 -14.14 -11.43
CA GLY A 165 6.21 -14.41 -11.33
C GLY A 165 6.95 -13.30 -10.59
N TYR A 166 6.68 -12.04 -10.92
CA TYR A 166 7.22 -10.87 -10.23
C TYR A 166 6.84 -10.89 -8.76
N MET A 167 5.55 -11.05 -8.43
CA MET A 167 5.08 -11.10 -7.04
C MET A 167 5.72 -12.25 -6.25
N PHE A 168 5.89 -13.40 -6.90
CA PHE A 168 6.58 -14.53 -6.29
C PHE A 168 8.06 -14.22 -6.01
N LEU A 169 8.78 -13.62 -6.96
CA LEU A 169 10.19 -13.28 -6.81
C LEU A 169 10.42 -12.26 -5.69
N ILE A 170 9.68 -11.16 -5.67
CA ILE A 170 9.83 -10.14 -4.62
C ILE A 170 9.47 -10.69 -3.24
N SER A 171 8.49 -11.62 -3.15
CA SER A 171 8.12 -12.24 -1.89
C SER A 171 9.22 -13.10 -1.26
N ARG A 172 10.29 -13.41 -2.01
CA ARG A 172 11.47 -14.17 -1.55
C ARG A 172 12.61 -13.29 -1.06
N MET A 173 12.59 -11.99 -1.35
CA MET A 173 13.61 -11.04 -0.89
C MET A 173 13.43 -10.77 0.61
N LYS A 174 14.52 -10.87 1.39
CA LYS A 174 14.47 -10.76 2.87
C LYS A 174 13.91 -9.41 3.34
N ASP A 175 14.35 -8.32 2.74
CA ASP A 175 13.93 -6.97 3.11
C ASP A 175 12.43 -6.75 2.82
N ILE A 176 11.95 -7.27 1.68
CA ILE A 176 10.54 -7.23 1.32
C ILE A 176 9.71 -8.13 2.26
N GLN A 177 10.26 -9.27 2.70
CA GLN A 177 9.56 -10.12 3.66
C GLN A 177 9.29 -9.41 4.98
N ARG A 178 10.24 -8.58 5.45
CA ARG A 178 10.07 -7.79 6.67
C ARG A 178 8.98 -6.74 6.50
N THR A 179 8.98 -6.02 5.38
CA THR A 179 7.87 -5.10 5.01
C THR A 179 6.53 -5.85 4.92
N PHE A 180 6.50 -7.08 4.42
CA PHE A 180 5.28 -7.90 4.39
C PHE A 180 4.82 -8.37 5.76
N MET A 181 5.68 -8.45 6.77
CA MET A 181 5.29 -8.67 8.16
C MET A 181 4.59 -7.44 8.73
N TYR A 182 5.12 -6.24 8.49
CA TYR A 182 4.44 -4.99 8.87
C TYR A 182 3.09 -4.83 8.15
N HIS A 183 2.99 -5.22 6.88
CA HIS A 183 1.71 -5.26 6.15
C HIS A 183 0.72 -6.26 6.79
N GLY A 184 1.22 -7.39 7.29
CA GLY A 184 0.43 -8.32 8.09
C GLY A 184 -0.07 -7.69 9.39
N ALA A 185 0.77 -6.92 10.11
CA ALA A 185 0.41 -6.22 11.34
C ALA A 185 -0.67 -5.15 11.07
N GLU A 186 -0.54 -4.38 9.98
CA GLU A 186 -1.55 -3.43 9.52
C GLU A 186 -2.93 -4.09 9.37
N HIS A 187 -2.99 -5.17 8.58
CA HIS A 187 -4.25 -5.89 8.35
C HIS A 187 -4.85 -6.47 9.62
N LYS A 188 -4.01 -7.02 10.50
CA LYS A 188 -4.46 -7.58 11.79
C LYS A 188 -5.04 -6.50 12.69
N CYS A 189 -4.44 -5.31 12.77
CA CYS A 189 -4.98 -4.18 13.54
C CYS A 189 -6.34 -3.73 13.00
N ILE A 190 -6.47 -3.56 11.68
CA ILE A 190 -7.73 -3.14 11.06
C ILE A 190 -8.81 -4.21 11.30
N ASN A 191 -8.49 -5.48 11.06
CA ASN A 191 -9.42 -6.58 11.29
C ASN A 191 -9.83 -6.72 12.77
N CYS A 192 -8.91 -6.54 13.71
CA CYS A 192 -9.19 -6.56 15.14
C CYS A 192 -10.33 -5.59 15.49
N VAL A 193 -10.15 -4.32 15.12
CA VAL A 193 -11.12 -3.25 15.38
C VAL A 193 -12.43 -3.47 14.63
N GLU A 194 -12.39 -3.85 13.34
CA GLU A 194 -13.58 -4.06 12.51
C GLU A 194 -14.42 -5.29 12.90
N HIS A 195 -13.86 -6.18 13.73
CA HIS A 195 -14.60 -7.30 14.33
C HIS A 195 -15.01 -7.06 15.79
N GLY A 196 -14.82 -5.83 16.31
CA GLY A 196 -15.29 -5.45 17.63
C GLY A 196 -14.38 -5.89 18.78
N MET A 197 -13.11 -6.20 18.50
CA MET A 197 -12.15 -6.59 19.52
C MET A 197 -11.31 -5.39 19.98
N PRO A 198 -11.04 -5.26 21.29
CA PRO A 198 -10.10 -4.27 21.80
C PRO A 198 -8.73 -4.35 21.14
N LEU A 199 -8.13 -3.20 20.85
CA LEU A 199 -6.86 -3.11 20.15
C LEU A 199 -5.69 -3.39 21.10
N THR A 200 -5.50 -4.66 21.45
CA THR A 200 -4.38 -5.18 22.25
C THR A 200 -3.47 -6.03 21.38
N VAL A 201 -2.21 -6.19 21.76
CA VAL A 201 -1.25 -7.04 21.03
C VAL A 201 -1.81 -8.45 20.86
N GLU A 202 -2.40 -9.01 21.89
CA GLU A 202 -2.98 -10.36 21.90
C GLU A 202 -4.12 -10.50 20.87
N ASN A 203 -5.10 -9.61 20.92
CA ASN A 203 -6.25 -9.63 20.01
C ASN A 203 -5.84 -9.38 18.54
N VAL A 204 -4.88 -8.48 18.35
CA VAL A 204 -4.32 -8.19 17.03
C VAL A 204 -3.58 -9.41 16.50
N MET A 205 -2.74 -10.07 17.31
CA MET A 205 -2.06 -11.30 16.91
C MET A 205 -3.03 -12.45 16.59
N ALA A 206 -4.17 -12.53 17.24
CA ALA A 206 -5.23 -13.50 16.93
C ALA A 206 -6.03 -13.17 15.67
N SER A 207 -6.01 -11.91 15.21
CA SER A 207 -6.78 -11.44 14.07
C SER A 207 -6.22 -11.91 12.73
N SER A 208 -7.05 -11.86 11.66
CA SER A 208 -6.66 -12.24 10.31
C SER A 208 -5.72 -11.23 9.66
N ARG A 209 -4.69 -11.71 8.95
CA ARG A 209 -3.83 -10.88 8.09
C ARG A 209 -4.38 -10.67 6.68
N GLN A 210 -5.59 -11.18 6.37
CA GLN A 210 -6.24 -10.96 5.08
C GLN A 210 -7.33 -9.91 5.23
N HIS A 211 -7.32 -8.90 4.35
CA HIS A 211 -8.29 -7.81 4.38
C HIS A 211 -8.81 -7.48 2.98
N LYS A 212 -10.14 -7.32 2.81
CA LYS A 212 -10.77 -7.11 1.49
C LYS A 212 -10.34 -5.81 0.78
N ARG A 213 -9.99 -4.76 1.52
CA ARG A 213 -9.66 -3.42 0.98
C ARG A 213 -8.15 -3.15 0.88
N CYS A 214 -7.37 -4.17 0.58
CA CYS A 214 -5.92 -4.05 0.51
C CYS A 214 -5.43 -3.56 -0.86
N GLY A 215 -4.34 -2.76 -0.84
CA GLY A 215 -3.68 -2.26 -2.04
C GLY A 215 -3.14 -3.36 -2.97
N THR A 216 -2.71 -4.52 -2.45
CA THR A 216 -2.26 -5.64 -3.28
C THR A 216 -3.42 -6.32 -4.01
N SER A 217 -4.60 -6.40 -3.38
CA SER A 217 -5.84 -6.82 -4.06
C SER A 217 -6.24 -5.84 -5.16
N PHE A 218 -6.01 -4.54 -4.94
CA PHE A 218 -6.23 -3.52 -5.97
C PHE A 218 -5.32 -3.74 -7.19
N LEU A 219 -4.02 -4.01 -7.01
CA LEU A 219 -3.11 -4.30 -8.11
C LEU A 219 -3.55 -5.51 -8.95
N PHE A 220 -4.03 -6.57 -8.28
CA PHE A 220 -4.57 -7.73 -8.97
C PHE A 220 -5.83 -7.38 -9.78
N LEU A 221 -6.75 -6.59 -9.21
CA LEU A 221 -7.93 -6.10 -9.94
C LEU A 221 -7.55 -5.21 -11.13
N VAL A 222 -6.59 -4.32 -10.97
CA VAL A 222 -6.04 -3.50 -12.08
C VAL A 222 -5.57 -4.39 -13.23
N MET A 223 -4.86 -5.48 -12.91
CA MET A 223 -4.42 -6.42 -13.93
C MET A 223 -5.61 -7.11 -14.63
N LEU A 224 -6.57 -7.64 -13.89
CA LEU A 224 -7.75 -8.31 -14.46
C LEU A 224 -8.60 -7.36 -15.31
N VAL A 225 -8.91 -6.18 -14.80
CA VAL A 225 -9.68 -5.15 -15.53
C VAL A 225 -8.92 -4.73 -16.79
N SER A 226 -7.59 -4.55 -16.69
CA SER A 226 -6.74 -4.26 -17.84
C SER A 226 -6.85 -5.35 -18.91
N ILE A 227 -6.78 -6.64 -18.53
CA ILE A 227 -6.94 -7.75 -19.47
C ILE A 227 -8.32 -7.68 -20.15
N CYS A 228 -9.41 -7.54 -19.39
CA CYS A 228 -10.77 -7.45 -19.94
C CYS A 228 -10.92 -6.29 -20.93
N LEU A 229 -10.44 -5.10 -20.56
CA LEU A 229 -10.57 -3.92 -21.42
C LEU A 229 -9.66 -4.00 -22.66
N HIS A 230 -8.55 -4.71 -22.59
CA HIS A 230 -7.68 -4.89 -23.76
C HIS A 230 -8.33 -5.74 -24.86
N PHE A 231 -9.31 -6.59 -24.54
CA PHE A 231 -10.08 -7.30 -25.57
C PHE A 231 -10.86 -6.35 -26.50
N VAL A 232 -11.23 -5.16 -26.03
CA VAL A 232 -11.89 -4.14 -26.89
C VAL A 232 -10.97 -3.75 -28.05
N PHE A 233 -9.67 -3.75 -27.83
CA PHE A 233 -8.69 -3.40 -28.86
C PHE A 233 -8.46 -4.49 -29.94
N VAL A 234 -9.04 -5.67 -29.79
CA VAL A 234 -9.04 -6.71 -30.85
C VAL A 234 -9.67 -6.18 -32.13
N LEU A 235 -10.70 -5.35 -31.98
CA LEU A 235 -11.45 -4.75 -33.10
C LEU A 235 -10.70 -3.58 -33.78
N VAL A 236 -9.63 -3.09 -33.20
CA VAL A 236 -8.87 -1.95 -33.72
C VAL A 236 -7.75 -2.46 -34.64
N PRO A 237 -7.77 -2.20 -35.97
CA PRO A 237 -6.79 -2.78 -36.90
C PRO A 237 -5.41 -2.11 -36.83
N VAL A 238 -5.34 -0.84 -36.40
CA VAL A 238 -4.12 -0.02 -36.45
C VAL A 238 -3.25 -0.25 -35.22
N TYR A 239 -2.03 -0.74 -35.43
CA TYR A 239 -1.07 -1.07 -34.36
C TYR A 239 -0.83 0.07 -33.35
N TRP A 240 -0.52 1.27 -33.86
CA TRP A 240 -0.22 2.43 -33.02
C TRP A 240 -1.43 2.90 -32.20
N VAL A 241 -2.63 2.81 -32.77
CA VAL A 241 -3.88 3.13 -32.05
C VAL A 241 -4.11 2.13 -30.91
N ARG A 242 -3.81 0.84 -31.12
CA ARG A 242 -3.86 -0.16 -30.03
C ARG A 242 -2.87 0.18 -28.93
N LEU A 243 -1.62 0.52 -29.28
CA LEU A 243 -0.57 0.77 -28.30
C LEU A 243 -0.88 2.00 -27.46
N PHE A 244 -1.12 3.14 -28.09
CA PHE A 244 -1.43 4.39 -27.39
C PHE A 244 -2.79 4.35 -26.70
N GLY A 245 -3.79 3.68 -27.29
CA GLY A 245 -5.09 3.49 -26.67
C GLY A 245 -5.00 2.72 -25.36
N ARG A 246 -4.19 1.66 -25.29
CA ARG A 246 -3.95 0.89 -24.07
C ARG A 246 -3.27 1.72 -22.98
N LEU A 247 -2.31 2.56 -23.36
CA LEU A 247 -1.66 3.47 -22.42
C LEU A 247 -2.65 4.51 -21.87
N LEU A 248 -3.47 5.08 -22.72
CA LEU A 248 -4.49 6.06 -22.34
C LEU A 248 -5.59 5.45 -21.44
N MET A 249 -5.80 4.14 -21.54
CA MET A 249 -6.77 3.42 -20.68
C MET A 249 -6.28 3.18 -19.24
N VAL A 250 -5.00 3.38 -18.93
CA VAL A 250 -4.46 3.12 -17.58
C VAL A 250 -5.23 3.86 -16.49
N PRO A 251 -5.52 5.17 -16.58
CA PRO A 251 -6.34 5.86 -15.58
C PRO A 251 -7.76 5.27 -15.44
N VAL A 252 -8.36 4.87 -16.55
CA VAL A 252 -9.72 4.28 -16.57
C VAL A 252 -9.71 2.93 -15.84
N VAL A 253 -8.70 2.09 -16.15
CA VAL A 253 -8.48 0.80 -15.47
C VAL A 253 -8.32 1.00 -13.97
N ALA A 254 -7.47 1.95 -13.55
CA ALA A 254 -7.25 2.26 -12.14
C ALA A 254 -8.55 2.73 -11.45
N GLY A 255 -9.29 3.62 -12.11
CA GLY A 255 -10.57 4.13 -11.59
C GLY A 255 -11.61 3.03 -11.42
N ILE A 256 -11.80 2.17 -12.42
CA ILE A 256 -12.74 1.04 -12.35
C ILE A 256 -12.33 0.07 -11.24
N SER A 257 -11.06 -0.29 -11.17
CA SER A 257 -10.54 -1.22 -10.14
C SER A 257 -10.72 -0.66 -8.74
N PHE A 258 -10.56 0.65 -8.55
CA PHE A 258 -10.82 1.32 -7.29
C PHE A 258 -12.29 1.23 -6.87
N GLU A 259 -13.22 1.49 -7.79
CA GLU A 259 -14.65 1.35 -7.51
C GLU A 259 -15.02 -0.09 -7.16
N MET A 260 -14.44 -1.07 -7.85
CA MET A 260 -14.68 -2.49 -7.58
C MET A 260 -14.20 -2.89 -6.17
N ILE A 261 -13.00 -2.47 -5.75
CA ILE A 261 -12.49 -2.82 -4.42
C ILE A 261 -13.28 -2.11 -3.31
N GLN A 262 -13.70 -0.88 -3.53
CA GLN A 262 -14.56 -0.14 -2.61
C GLN A 262 -15.93 -0.80 -2.45
N TRP A 263 -16.52 -1.23 -3.55
CA TRP A 263 -17.77 -1.97 -3.55
C TRP A 263 -17.63 -3.30 -2.82
N ALA A 264 -16.60 -4.07 -3.15
CA ALA A 264 -16.37 -5.38 -2.53
C ALA A 264 -16.08 -5.30 -1.02
N GLY A 265 -15.44 -4.21 -0.58
CA GLY A 265 -15.14 -3.97 0.83
C GLY A 265 -16.33 -3.49 1.67
N ARG A 266 -17.43 -3.04 1.02
CA ARG A 266 -18.65 -2.53 1.69
C ARG A 266 -19.82 -3.50 1.66
N THR A 267 -19.70 -4.58 0.92
CA THR A 267 -20.82 -5.50 0.65
C THR A 267 -20.45 -6.92 1.02
N ASP A 268 -21.29 -7.55 1.82
CA ASP A 268 -21.15 -8.98 2.18
C ASP A 268 -22.02 -9.83 1.24
N SER A 269 -21.81 -9.70 -0.09
CA SER A 269 -22.50 -10.49 -1.09
C SER A 269 -21.61 -11.60 -1.65
N LYS A 270 -22.21 -12.73 -2.07
CA LYS A 270 -21.48 -13.83 -2.71
C LYS A 270 -20.67 -13.38 -3.94
N LEU A 271 -21.16 -12.35 -4.65
CA LEU A 271 -20.48 -11.79 -5.81
C LEU A 271 -19.26 -10.99 -5.39
N ALA A 272 -19.34 -10.16 -4.34
CA ALA A 272 -18.21 -9.44 -3.78
C ALA A 272 -17.13 -10.41 -3.26
N ASP A 273 -17.56 -11.50 -2.59
CA ASP A 273 -16.64 -12.53 -2.14
C ASP A 273 -15.93 -13.23 -3.30
N PHE A 274 -16.65 -13.54 -4.37
CA PHE A 274 -16.05 -14.14 -5.57
C PHE A 274 -14.95 -13.24 -6.17
N PHE A 275 -15.21 -11.95 -6.35
CA PHE A 275 -14.22 -11.00 -6.87
C PHE A 275 -13.07 -10.70 -5.90
N SER A 276 -13.32 -10.83 -4.59
CA SER A 276 -12.27 -10.62 -3.57
C SER A 276 -11.32 -11.82 -3.42
N LYS A 277 -11.79 -13.06 -3.66
CA LYS A 277 -11.00 -14.28 -3.47
C LYS A 277 -9.61 -14.27 -4.13
N PRO A 278 -9.45 -13.89 -5.41
CA PRO A 278 -8.13 -13.86 -6.03
C PRO A 278 -7.19 -12.84 -5.36
N GLY A 279 -7.72 -11.66 -4.98
CA GLY A 279 -6.96 -10.64 -4.24
C GLY A 279 -6.53 -11.15 -2.87
N LEU A 280 -7.42 -11.80 -2.13
CA LEU A 280 -7.11 -12.44 -0.84
C LEU A 280 -6.07 -13.57 -0.99
N ALA A 281 -6.11 -14.34 -2.09
CA ALA A 281 -5.10 -15.35 -2.39
C ALA A 281 -3.72 -14.71 -2.62
N MET A 282 -3.65 -13.57 -3.31
CA MET A 282 -2.42 -12.81 -3.51
C MET A 282 -1.82 -12.30 -2.19
N GLN A 283 -2.67 -11.93 -1.21
CA GLN A 283 -2.20 -11.48 0.10
C GLN A 283 -1.42 -12.57 0.85
N LYS A 284 -1.63 -13.86 0.55
CA LYS A 284 -0.79 -14.94 1.12
C LYS A 284 0.69 -14.80 0.74
N LEU A 285 1.00 -14.15 -0.38
CA LEU A 285 2.36 -13.84 -0.82
C LEU A 285 2.87 -12.50 -0.27
N THR A 286 1.98 -11.53 -0.10
CA THR A 286 2.31 -10.13 0.20
C THR A 286 2.04 -9.72 1.64
N THR A 287 1.54 -10.62 2.48
CA THR A 287 1.44 -10.46 3.94
C THR A 287 2.07 -11.65 4.62
N LYS A 288 2.85 -11.39 5.67
CA LYS A 288 3.44 -12.41 6.53
C LYS A 288 2.98 -12.24 7.96
N GLU A 289 3.19 -13.27 8.79
CA GLU A 289 2.87 -13.21 10.20
C GLU A 289 3.82 -12.22 10.87
N PRO A 290 3.29 -11.15 11.50
CA PRO A 290 4.12 -10.18 12.22
C PRO A 290 4.59 -10.74 13.56
N THR A 291 5.64 -10.15 14.10
CA THR A 291 6.05 -10.34 15.48
C THR A 291 5.28 -9.39 16.42
N PRO A 292 5.16 -9.67 17.72
CA PRO A 292 4.45 -8.79 18.66
C PRO A 292 4.98 -7.36 18.69
N ASP A 293 6.27 -7.16 18.57
CA ASP A 293 6.91 -5.83 18.49
C ASP A 293 6.47 -5.03 17.26
N MET A 294 6.25 -5.68 16.11
CA MET A 294 5.70 -5.02 14.92
C MET A 294 4.23 -4.64 15.10
N VAL A 295 3.48 -5.45 15.86
CA VAL A 295 2.08 -5.15 16.20
C VAL A 295 2.00 -3.93 17.11
N GLU A 296 2.92 -3.73 18.05
CA GLU A 296 3.00 -2.52 18.88
C GLU A 296 3.15 -1.25 18.02
N VAL A 297 4.00 -1.29 17.00
CA VAL A 297 4.15 -0.19 16.04
C VAL A 297 2.84 0.10 15.32
N ALA A 298 2.13 -0.96 14.90
CA ALA A 298 0.85 -0.84 14.22
C ALA A 298 -0.23 -0.24 15.11
N ILE A 299 -0.32 -0.67 16.37
CA ILE A 299 -1.27 -0.14 17.36
C ILE A 299 -1.02 1.35 17.58
N LYS A 300 0.22 1.77 17.81
CA LYS A 300 0.57 3.18 17.98
C LYS A 300 0.17 4.04 16.76
N ALA A 301 0.38 3.52 15.55
CA ALA A 301 -0.02 4.22 14.33
C ALA A 301 -1.55 4.38 14.22
N VAL A 302 -2.33 3.34 14.60
CA VAL A 302 -3.80 3.39 14.61
C VAL A 302 -4.29 4.40 15.64
N GLU A 303 -3.82 4.30 16.88
CA GLU A 303 -4.24 5.16 17.99
C GLU A 303 -3.99 6.65 17.72
N ALA A 304 -2.96 6.97 16.97
CA ALA A 304 -2.62 8.34 16.60
C ALA A 304 -3.62 9.01 15.65
N VAL A 305 -4.41 8.22 14.89
CA VAL A 305 -5.35 8.77 13.89
C VAL A 305 -6.79 8.34 14.10
N PHE A 306 -7.04 7.36 14.96
CA PHE A 306 -8.34 6.73 15.11
C PHE A 306 -8.67 6.39 16.56
N ASP A 307 -9.77 6.93 17.06
CA ASP A 307 -10.33 6.57 18.37
C ASP A 307 -11.08 5.23 18.27
N TRP A 308 -10.34 4.13 18.41
CA TRP A 308 -10.89 2.79 18.33
C TRP A 308 -11.82 2.47 19.49
N LYS A 309 -11.63 3.07 20.68
CA LYS A 309 -12.49 2.86 21.85
C LYS A 309 -13.88 3.42 21.60
N GLN A 310 -13.95 4.66 21.12
CA GLN A 310 -15.22 5.29 20.76
C GLN A 310 -15.89 4.54 19.62
N TYR A 311 -15.13 4.09 18.61
CA TYR A 311 -15.66 3.28 17.52
C TYR A 311 -16.26 1.94 18.00
N LEU A 312 -15.58 1.23 18.90
CA LEU A 312 -16.08 -0.02 19.45
C LEU A 312 -17.37 0.21 20.29
N LYS A 313 -17.42 1.28 21.03
CA LYS A 313 -18.62 1.68 21.78
C LYS A 313 -19.80 1.96 20.85
N ASP A 314 -19.59 2.77 19.81
CA ASP A 314 -20.65 3.19 18.88
C ASP A 314 -21.14 2.04 18.00
N GLU A 315 -20.24 1.19 17.51
CA GLU A 315 -20.57 0.17 16.54
C GLU A 315 -20.88 -1.20 17.15
N PHE A 316 -20.29 -1.52 18.31
CA PHE A 316 -20.41 -2.85 18.92
C PHE A 316 -20.96 -2.82 20.34
N GLY A 317 -21.17 -1.64 20.94
CA GLY A 317 -21.62 -1.52 22.33
C GLY A 317 -20.55 -1.98 23.34
N TRP A 318 -19.27 -1.91 22.96
CA TRP A 318 -18.18 -2.31 23.83
C TRP A 318 -17.98 -1.29 24.96
N GLU A 319 -17.84 -1.76 26.17
CA GLU A 319 -17.48 -0.97 27.35
C GLU A 319 -16.13 -1.47 27.87
N PRO A 320 -15.21 -0.58 28.27
CA PRO A 320 -13.97 -0.98 28.94
C PRO A 320 -14.32 -1.76 30.21
N GLU A 321 -13.64 -2.88 30.44
CA GLU A 321 -13.67 -3.50 31.75
C GLU A 321 -13.11 -2.47 32.75
N GLU A 322 -13.92 -2.03 33.72
CA GLU A 322 -13.45 -1.24 34.86
C GLU A 322 -12.41 -2.12 35.57
N LYS A 323 -11.14 -1.73 35.54
CA LYS A 323 -10.16 -2.31 36.43
C LYS A 323 -10.66 -1.99 37.85
N GLU A 324 -11.08 -3.00 38.61
CA GLU A 324 -11.19 -2.87 40.05
C GLU A 324 -9.84 -2.34 40.52
N GLU A 325 -9.79 -1.08 40.94
CA GLU A 325 -8.68 -0.55 41.73
C GLU A 325 -8.66 -1.42 42.97
N GLU A 326 -7.68 -2.34 43.04
CA GLU A 326 -7.35 -2.98 44.29
C GLU A 326 -6.99 -1.90 45.30
N ASP A 327 -8.01 -1.55 46.08
CA ASP A 327 -7.91 -0.70 47.25
C ASP A 327 -7.01 -1.40 48.27
N HIS A 328 -5.69 -1.23 48.10
CA HIS A 328 -4.77 -1.52 49.16
C HIS A 328 -4.96 -0.49 50.28
N ALA A 329 -6.11 -0.60 50.94
CA ALA A 329 -6.29 0.03 52.22
C ALA A 329 -5.27 -0.53 53.18
N ASP A 330 -4.30 0.28 53.53
CA ASP A 330 -3.43 0.17 54.68
C ASP A 330 -4.10 -0.59 55.85
N ILE A 331 -3.55 -1.71 56.19
CA ILE A 331 -3.73 -2.24 57.54
C ILE A 331 -2.44 -1.93 58.31
N SER A 332 -2.53 -0.82 59.04
CA SER A 332 -1.61 -0.41 60.11
C SER A 332 -1.48 -1.44 61.21
#